data_2c705c37a32f2cc30443a396bc1a2ffe
#
_entry.id   2c705c37a32f2cc30443a396bc1a2ffe
#
_cell.length_a   1.000
_cell.length_b   1.000
_cell.length_c   1.000
_cell.angle_alpha   90.00
_cell.angle_beta   90.00
_cell.angle_gamma   90.00
#
_symmetry.space_group_name_H-M   'P 1'
#
loop_
_entity.id
_entity.type
_entity.pdbx_description
1 polymer ?
#
loop_
_entity_poly.entity_id
_entity_poly.type
_entity_poly.pdbx_seq_one_letter_code
_entity_poly.pdbx_strand_id
1 'polypeptide(L)'
;MKKIVIPFTIIALLAACAAQPTAESTESTEPTYEAHKQASWLLGRWENKSDQGNLSEVWEKKNDSIYIGASYFEIGGDTVFSESIELIEKEGVLNYVVTIADAGQGPTAFKLTKSSDSELVFENPKHDFPQKITYNHKGDSVIAVISGKQQGKPHQETFAMKKVN
;
A
#
# COMPACT_ATOMS: atom_id res chain seq x y z
N MET A 1 2.41 94.75 32.99
CA MET A 1 1.54 93.65 32.63
C MET A 1 2.33 92.75 31.69
N LYS A 2 2.97 91.67 32.23
CA LYS A 2 3.78 90.71 31.45
C LYS A 2 2.94 89.49 31.10
N LYS A 3 2.71 89.27 29.80
CA LYS A 3 2.01 88.05 29.29
C LYS A 3 2.98 86.89 29.25
N ILE A 4 2.69 85.81 30.00
CA ILE A 4 3.44 84.57 30.03
C ILE A 4 2.81 83.72 28.90
N VAL A 5 3.62 83.36 27.91
CA VAL A 5 3.29 82.40 26.88
C VAL A 5 3.86 81.05 27.30
N ILE A 6 2.97 80.08 27.49
CA ILE A 6 3.37 78.66 27.82
C ILE A 6 3.44 77.89 26.49
N PRO A 7 4.56 77.29 26.14
CA PRO A 7 4.61 76.42 24.95
C PRO A 7 3.97 75.06 25.26
N PHE A 8 3.05 74.68 24.42
CA PHE A 8 2.33 73.39 24.44
C PHE A 8 3.24 72.34 23.73
N THR A 9 3.88 71.49 24.52
CA THR A 9 4.73 70.40 23.97
C THR A 9 3.80 69.22 23.62
N ILE A 10 3.64 68.98 22.32
CA ILE A 10 2.92 67.79 21.80
C ILE A 10 3.87 66.58 21.88
N ILE A 11 3.56 65.67 22.80
CA ILE A 11 4.24 64.35 22.86
C ILE A 11 3.53 63.44 21.86
N ALA A 12 4.19 63.13 20.72
CA ALA A 12 3.73 62.12 19.78
C ALA A 12 4.08 60.73 20.36
N LEU A 13 3.04 59.97 20.78
CA LEU A 13 3.19 58.54 21.08
C LEU A 13 3.34 57.78 19.75
N LEU A 14 4.53 57.29 19.47
CA LEU A 14 4.77 56.30 18.45
C LEU A 14 4.31 54.94 18.98
N ALA A 15 3.14 54.46 18.55
CA ALA A 15 2.73 53.08 18.77
C ALA A 15 3.55 52.16 17.85
N ALA A 16 4.55 51.51 18.40
CA ALA A 16 5.28 50.45 17.75
C ALA A 16 4.37 49.21 17.70
N CYS A 17 3.78 48.90 16.54
CA CYS A 17 3.18 47.62 16.28
C CYS A 17 4.30 46.60 16.20
N ALA A 18 4.52 45.84 17.28
CA ALA A 18 5.33 44.65 17.26
C ALA A 18 4.55 43.57 16.48
N ALA A 19 4.97 43.29 15.25
CA ALA A 19 4.52 42.13 14.50
C ALA A 19 5.01 40.89 15.26
N GLN A 20 4.08 40.14 15.86
CA GLN A 20 4.38 38.80 16.37
C GLN A 20 4.70 37.89 15.17
N PRO A 21 5.79 37.14 15.21
CA PRO A 21 6.02 36.11 14.23
C PRO A 21 4.92 35.04 14.41
N THR A 22 4.06 34.91 13.44
CA THR A 22 3.15 33.77 13.33
C THR A 22 4.05 32.53 13.23
N ALA A 23 4.06 31.71 14.28
CA ALA A 23 4.66 30.40 14.22
C ALA A 23 3.88 29.60 13.17
N GLU A 24 4.46 29.41 12.01
CA GLU A 24 4.01 28.50 11.00
C GLU A 24 4.12 27.11 11.63
N SER A 25 2.97 26.56 12.06
CA SER A 25 2.89 25.18 12.52
C SER A 25 3.21 24.33 11.30
N THR A 26 4.43 23.84 11.21
CA THR A 26 4.78 22.72 10.35
C THR A 26 3.98 21.54 10.86
N GLU A 27 2.79 21.34 10.28
CA GLU A 27 2.01 20.13 10.43
C GLU A 27 2.88 19.01 9.86
N SER A 28 3.50 18.22 10.76
CA SER A 28 4.20 17.02 10.36
C SER A 28 3.14 16.07 9.86
N THR A 29 2.92 16.01 8.57
CA THR A 29 2.09 15.00 7.93
C THR A 29 2.78 13.66 8.09
N GLU A 30 2.46 12.94 9.17
CA GLU A 30 2.77 11.52 9.29
C GLU A 30 2.25 10.81 8.03
N PRO A 31 3.03 9.88 7.45
CA PRO A 31 2.57 9.10 6.31
C PRO A 31 1.27 8.37 6.65
N THR A 32 0.25 8.53 5.83
CA THR A 32 -1.09 7.99 6.16
C THR A 32 -1.27 6.53 5.81
N TYR A 33 -0.42 5.97 4.94
CA TYR A 33 -0.49 4.58 4.47
C TYR A 33 -1.90 4.10 4.10
N GLU A 34 -2.67 4.96 3.42
CA GLU A 34 -4.07 4.68 3.09
C GLU A 34 -4.23 3.44 2.19
N ALA A 35 -3.29 3.19 1.28
CA ALA A 35 -3.32 2.02 0.43
C ALA A 35 -3.16 0.72 1.22
N HIS A 36 -2.34 0.71 2.30
CA HIS A 36 -2.26 -0.42 3.22
C HIS A 36 -3.55 -0.65 4.00
N LYS A 37 -4.22 0.41 4.43
CA LYS A 37 -5.52 0.31 5.10
C LYS A 37 -6.55 -0.35 4.18
N GLN A 38 -6.58 0.03 2.90
CA GLN A 38 -7.44 -0.59 1.90
C GLN A 38 -7.10 -2.06 1.65
N ALA A 39 -5.82 -2.46 1.81
CA ALA A 39 -5.38 -3.84 1.67
C ALA A 39 -5.54 -4.68 2.96
N SER A 40 -6.01 -4.10 4.07
CA SER A 40 -6.06 -4.76 5.39
C SER A 40 -6.92 -6.02 5.43
N TRP A 41 -7.91 -6.15 4.55
CA TRP A 41 -8.75 -7.35 4.45
C TRP A 41 -7.98 -8.58 3.93
N LEU A 42 -6.80 -8.41 3.30
CA LEU A 42 -5.92 -9.53 2.94
C LEU A 42 -5.39 -10.27 4.17
N LEU A 43 -5.21 -9.58 5.31
CA LEU A 43 -4.59 -10.15 6.50
C LEU A 43 -5.31 -11.41 6.97
N GLY A 44 -4.51 -12.44 7.31
CA GLY A 44 -4.95 -13.77 7.73
C GLY A 44 -4.57 -14.84 6.72
N ARG A 45 -5.23 -15.99 6.80
CA ARG A 45 -4.96 -17.16 5.93
C ARG A 45 -6.12 -17.39 4.98
N TRP A 46 -5.78 -17.65 3.72
CA TRP A 46 -6.70 -17.92 2.62
C TRP A 46 -6.33 -19.25 1.97
N GLU A 47 -7.32 -20.07 1.64
CA GLU A 47 -7.08 -21.39 1.02
C GLU A 47 -8.01 -21.64 -0.16
N ASN A 48 -7.45 -22.27 -1.20
CA ASN A 48 -8.16 -22.91 -2.29
C ASN A 48 -7.79 -24.38 -2.30
N LYS A 49 -8.77 -25.26 -2.07
CA LYS A 49 -8.60 -26.71 -2.14
C LYS A 49 -9.23 -27.23 -3.41
N SER A 50 -8.47 -27.94 -4.20
CA SER A 50 -8.90 -28.53 -5.48
C SER A 50 -8.31 -29.94 -5.66
N ASP A 51 -8.79 -30.65 -6.67
CA ASP A 51 -8.23 -31.97 -7.04
C ASP A 51 -6.79 -31.88 -7.59
N GLN A 52 -6.36 -30.67 -7.99
CA GLN A 52 -5.01 -30.42 -8.49
C GLN A 52 -4.02 -30.13 -7.38
N GLY A 53 -4.48 -29.72 -6.20
CA GLY A 53 -3.66 -29.35 -5.06
C GLY A 53 -4.32 -28.27 -4.20
N ASN A 54 -3.59 -27.85 -3.18
CA ASN A 54 -4.01 -26.80 -2.25
C ASN A 54 -3.15 -25.57 -2.45
N LEU A 55 -3.79 -24.44 -2.78
CA LEU A 55 -3.15 -23.14 -2.71
C LEU A 55 -3.47 -22.52 -1.35
N SER A 56 -2.48 -21.97 -0.68
CA SER A 56 -2.69 -21.15 0.51
C SER A 56 -1.87 -19.88 0.45
N GLU A 57 -2.48 -18.76 0.89
CA GLU A 57 -1.80 -17.50 1.13
C GLU A 57 -1.96 -17.10 2.60
N VAL A 58 -0.86 -16.67 3.20
CA VAL A 58 -0.82 -16.17 4.57
C VAL A 58 -0.33 -14.74 4.55
N TRP A 59 -1.08 -13.83 5.16
CA TRP A 59 -0.76 -12.41 5.19
C TRP A 59 -0.67 -11.90 6.62
N GLU A 60 0.41 -11.19 6.94
CA GLU A 60 0.67 -10.63 8.25
C GLU A 60 1.07 -9.15 8.14
N LYS A 61 0.67 -8.36 9.13
CA LYS A 61 1.10 -6.97 9.26
C LYS A 61 2.45 -6.93 9.96
N LYS A 62 3.51 -6.51 9.25
CA LYS A 62 4.84 -6.30 9.83
C LYS A 62 4.91 -4.94 10.55
N ASN A 63 4.38 -3.89 9.93
CA ASN A 63 4.23 -2.53 10.49
C ASN A 63 3.20 -1.75 9.66
N ASP A 64 3.10 -0.43 9.87
CA ASP A 64 2.08 0.38 9.17
C ASP A 64 2.34 0.55 7.68
N SER A 65 3.58 0.38 7.23
CA SER A 65 3.99 0.53 5.82
C SER A 65 4.32 -0.77 5.10
N ILE A 66 4.25 -1.93 5.79
CA ILE A 66 4.64 -3.22 5.22
C ILE A 66 3.69 -4.33 5.71
N TYR A 67 3.05 -5.03 4.76
CA TYR A 67 2.46 -6.34 5.00
C TYR A 67 3.32 -7.40 4.33
N ILE A 68 3.52 -8.51 5.01
CA ILE A 68 4.23 -9.67 4.46
C ILE A 68 3.24 -10.76 4.13
N GLY A 69 3.44 -11.39 2.98
CA GLY A 69 2.66 -12.51 2.50
C GLY A 69 3.55 -13.70 2.14
N ALA A 70 2.97 -14.87 2.16
CA ALA A 70 3.57 -16.06 1.61
C ALA A 70 2.49 -16.88 0.90
N SER A 71 2.82 -17.39 -0.28
CA SER A 71 1.95 -18.26 -1.05
C SER A 71 2.59 -19.64 -1.18
N TYR A 72 1.79 -20.69 -1.03
CA TYR A 72 2.22 -22.08 -1.11
C TYR A 72 1.26 -22.87 -1.98
N PHE A 73 1.80 -23.71 -2.86
CA PHE A 73 1.02 -24.71 -3.57
C PHE A 73 1.50 -26.10 -3.18
N GLU A 74 0.57 -26.94 -2.71
CA GLU A 74 0.85 -28.26 -2.16
C GLU A 74 0.12 -29.34 -2.95
N ILE A 75 0.81 -30.43 -3.26
CA ILE A 75 0.26 -31.64 -3.89
C ILE A 75 0.60 -32.85 -3.03
N GLY A 76 -0.42 -33.59 -2.60
CA GLY A 76 -0.21 -34.78 -1.76
C GLY A 76 0.41 -34.52 -0.39
N GLY A 77 0.43 -33.27 0.08
CA GLY A 77 1.07 -32.84 1.32
C GLY A 77 2.49 -32.28 1.15
N ASP A 78 3.05 -32.34 -0.03
CA ASP A 78 4.36 -31.75 -0.34
C ASP A 78 4.19 -30.36 -0.96
N THR A 79 4.95 -29.38 -0.47
CA THR A 79 5.01 -28.04 -1.08
C THR A 79 5.82 -28.10 -2.36
N VAL A 80 5.15 -27.91 -3.50
CA VAL A 80 5.77 -27.94 -4.84
C VAL A 80 6.08 -26.57 -5.40
N PHE A 81 5.51 -25.51 -4.81
CA PHE A 81 5.79 -24.12 -5.15
C PHE A 81 5.62 -23.24 -3.93
N SER A 82 6.47 -22.22 -3.79
CA SER A 82 6.32 -21.19 -2.78
C SER A 82 6.90 -19.86 -3.24
N GLU A 83 6.29 -18.78 -2.77
CA GLU A 83 6.79 -17.42 -2.95
C GLU A 83 6.59 -16.61 -1.67
N SER A 84 7.45 -15.62 -1.47
CA SER A 84 7.29 -14.60 -0.45
C SER A 84 6.86 -13.28 -1.10
N ILE A 85 6.00 -12.55 -0.41
CA ILE A 85 5.41 -11.32 -0.92
C ILE A 85 5.57 -10.22 0.12
N GLU A 86 5.85 -9.02 -0.32
CA GLU A 86 5.79 -7.83 0.51
C GLU A 86 4.90 -6.78 -0.17
N LEU A 87 3.88 -6.29 0.55
CA LEU A 87 3.20 -5.07 0.18
C LEU A 87 3.92 -3.92 0.86
N ILE A 88 4.60 -3.08 0.07
CA ILE A 88 5.42 -1.97 0.56
C ILE A 88 4.92 -0.67 -0.06
N GLU A 89 4.56 0.30 0.78
CA GLU A 89 4.28 1.65 0.31
C GLU A 89 5.56 2.46 0.20
N LYS A 90 5.87 2.93 -1.02
CA LYS A 90 6.96 3.83 -1.32
C LYS A 90 6.43 5.05 -2.06
N GLU A 91 6.75 6.24 -1.55
CA GLU A 91 6.37 7.51 -2.19
C GLU A 91 4.85 7.59 -2.45
N GLY A 92 4.04 7.11 -1.51
CA GLY A 92 2.58 7.08 -1.61
C GLY A 92 2.01 6.05 -2.59
N VAL A 93 2.84 5.13 -3.12
CA VAL A 93 2.41 4.06 -4.01
C VAL A 93 2.65 2.70 -3.36
N LEU A 94 1.60 1.89 -3.23
CA LEU A 94 1.70 0.51 -2.77
C LEU A 94 2.30 -0.36 -3.88
N ASN A 95 3.30 -1.15 -3.53
CA ASN A 95 3.94 -2.10 -4.43
C ASN A 95 3.77 -3.52 -3.87
N TYR A 96 3.36 -4.44 -4.73
CA TYR A 96 3.38 -5.88 -4.51
C TYR A 96 4.72 -6.40 -5.00
N VAL A 97 5.60 -6.80 -4.10
CA VAL A 97 6.95 -7.28 -4.40
C VAL A 97 7.00 -8.77 -4.11
N VAL A 98 7.14 -9.57 -5.15
CA VAL A 98 7.21 -11.04 -5.05
C VAL A 98 8.63 -11.54 -5.24
N THR A 99 9.00 -12.52 -4.43
CA THR A 99 10.27 -13.25 -4.53
C THR A 99 9.98 -14.75 -4.54
N ILE A 100 10.39 -15.43 -5.60
CA ILE A 100 10.30 -16.89 -5.71
C ILE A 100 11.66 -17.46 -5.30
N ALA A 101 11.67 -18.30 -4.27
CA ALA A 101 12.88 -19.00 -3.86
C ALA A 101 13.36 -19.87 -5.03
N ASP A 102 14.68 -19.99 -5.20
CA ASP A 102 15.32 -20.85 -6.20
C ASP A 102 15.04 -20.50 -7.68
N ALA A 103 14.31 -19.43 -7.97
CA ALA A 103 14.07 -19.00 -9.36
C ALA A 103 15.32 -18.38 -10.04
N GLY A 104 16.39 -18.11 -9.28
CA GLY A 104 17.59 -17.45 -9.79
C GLY A 104 17.37 -16.00 -10.26
N GLN A 105 16.18 -15.45 -10.01
CA GLN A 105 15.78 -14.08 -10.34
C GLN A 105 15.59 -13.28 -9.05
N GLY A 106 15.88 -11.98 -9.12
CA GLY A 106 15.61 -11.07 -8.02
C GLY A 106 14.11 -10.80 -7.82
N PRO A 107 13.75 -10.01 -6.79
CA PRO A 107 12.37 -9.63 -6.54
C PRO A 107 11.73 -8.92 -7.73
N THR A 108 10.48 -9.24 -8.03
CA THR A 108 9.67 -8.60 -9.06
C THR A 108 8.61 -7.71 -8.40
N ALA A 109 8.54 -6.45 -8.80
CA ALA A 109 7.59 -5.48 -8.26
C ALA A 109 6.45 -5.17 -9.23
N PHE A 110 5.22 -5.12 -8.72
CA PHE A 110 4.01 -4.69 -9.40
C PHE A 110 3.44 -3.48 -8.67
N LYS A 111 3.13 -2.40 -9.38
CA LYS A 111 2.57 -1.18 -8.78
C LYS A 111 1.07 -1.27 -8.64
N LEU A 112 0.53 -0.81 -7.51
CA LEU A 112 -0.90 -0.62 -7.36
C LEU A 112 -1.41 0.42 -8.38
N THR A 113 -2.35 0.03 -9.23
CA THR A 113 -2.96 0.89 -10.26
C THR A 113 -4.43 1.16 -9.98
N LYS A 114 -5.08 0.33 -9.17
CA LYS A 114 -6.45 0.52 -8.71
C LYS A 114 -6.63 -0.08 -7.32
N SER A 115 -7.36 0.63 -6.46
CA SER A 115 -7.77 0.13 -5.14
C SER A 115 -9.18 0.59 -4.78
N SER A 116 -9.85 -0.23 -4.00
CA SER A 116 -11.12 0.04 -3.34
C SER A 116 -11.24 -0.83 -2.10
N ASP A 117 -12.34 -0.72 -1.36
CA ASP A 117 -12.62 -1.56 -0.19
C ASP A 117 -12.70 -3.06 -0.50
N SER A 118 -12.82 -3.43 -1.78
CA SER A 118 -12.98 -4.82 -2.21
C SER A 118 -12.11 -5.23 -3.39
N GLU A 119 -11.28 -4.35 -3.94
CA GLU A 119 -10.45 -4.67 -5.10
C GLU A 119 -9.07 -4.02 -4.97
N LEU A 120 -8.05 -4.81 -5.28
CA LEU A 120 -6.67 -4.33 -5.47
C LEU A 120 -6.20 -4.83 -6.83
N VAL A 121 -5.59 -3.94 -7.62
CA VAL A 121 -5.00 -4.26 -8.92
C VAL A 121 -3.57 -3.79 -8.95
N PHE A 122 -2.65 -4.74 -9.16
CA PHE A 122 -1.23 -4.48 -9.27
C PHE A 122 -0.76 -4.81 -10.69
N GLU A 123 0.09 -3.96 -11.27
CA GLU A 123 0.54 -4.13 -12.65
C GLU A 123 2.05 -3.94 -12.82
N ASN A 124 2.63 -4.79 -13.66
CA ASN A 124 3.97 -4.67 -14.21
C ASN A 124 3.94 -5.04 -15.72
N PRO A 125 3.68 -4.08 -16.62
CA PRO A 125 3.57 -4.35 -18.06
C PRO A 125 4.87 -4.86 -18.71
N LYS A 126 6.01 -4.76 -18.01
CA LYS A 126 7.32 -5.20 -18.50
C LYS A 126 7.68 -6.62 -18.05
N HIS A 127 6.89 -7.22 -17.15
CA HIS A 127 7.08 -8.60 -16.71
C HIS A 127 6.62 -9.58 -17.80
N ASP A 128 7.21 -10.76 -17.83
CA ASP A 128 6.85 -11.80 -18.82
C ASP A 128 5.42 -12.28 -18.62
N PHE A 129 5.17 -12.95 -17.51
CA PHE A 129 3.85 -13.36 -17.03
C PHE A 129 3.94 -13.64 -15.52
N PRO A 130 2.93 -13.16 -14.75
CA PRO A 130 1.83 -12.25 -15.14
C PRO A 130 2.29 -10.79 -15.33
N GLN A 131 1.52 -9.98 -16.05
CA GLN A 131 1.67 -8.52 -16.07
C GLN A 131 0.71 -7.81 -15.11
N LYS A 132 -0.31 -8.54 -14.62
CA LYS A 132 -1.36 -8.01 -13.77
C LYS A 132 -1.78 -9.04 -12.73
N ILE A 133 -1.92 -8.57 -11.50
CA ILE A 133 -2.42 -9.31 -10.35
C ILE A 133 -3.64 -8.56 -9.81
N THR A 134 -4.77 -9.23 -9.67
CA THR A 134 -6.00 -8.65 -9.16
C THR A 134 -6.49 -9.47 -7.98
N TYR A 135 -6.82 -8.81 -6.88
CA TYR A 135 -7.51 -9.41 -5.75
C TYR A 135 -8.90 -8.79 -5.64
N ASN A 136 -9.93 -9.62 -5.58
CA ASN A 136 -11.30 -9.21 -5.34
C ASN A 136 -11.81 -9.87 -4.06
N HIS A 137 -12.20 -9.06 -3.09
CA HIS A 137 -12.68 -9.47 -1.76
C HIS A 137 -14.21 -9.46 -1.71
N LYS A 138 -14.79 -10.53 -1.19
CA LYS A 138 -16.24 -10.62 -0.95
C LYS A 138 -16.53 -11.45 0.30
N GLY A 139 -16.72 -10.77 1.42
CA GLY A 139 -17.00 -11.42 2.70
C GLY A 139 -15.83 -12.29 3.18
N ASP A 140 -16.04 -13.60 3.25
CA ASP A 140 -15.04 -14.61 3.64
C ASP A 140 -14.26 -15.19 2.44
N SER A 141 -14.39 -14.59 1.28
CA SER A 141 -13.80 -15.09 0.04
C SER A 141 -12.93 -14.03 -0.63
N VAL A 142 -11.85 -14.46 -1.24
CA VAL A 142 -10.99 -13.68 -2.11
C VAL A 142 -10.82 -14.42 -3.44
N ILE A 143 -10.97 -13.69 -4.54
CA ILE A 143 -10.65 -14.20 -5.87
C ILE A 143 -9.39 -13.48 -6.33
N ALA A 144 -8.27 -14.21 -6.37
CA ALA A 144 -7.04 -13.74 -6.98
C ALA A 144 -7.01 -14.13 -8.46
N VAL A 145 -6.63 -13.19 -9.31
CA VAL A 145 -6.47 -13.40 -10.75
C VAL A 145 -5.11 -12.89 -11.18
N ILE A 146 -4.31 -13.75 -11.77
CA ILE A 146 -3.10 -13.36 -12.47
C ILE A 146 -3.36 -13.40 -13.97
N SER A 147 -2.93 -12.36 -14.69
CA SER A 147 -3.23 -12.24 -16.12
C SER A 147 -2.17 -11.49 -16.89
N GLY A 148 -2.19 -11.67 -18.21
CA GLY A 148 -1.28 -11.00 -19.12
C GLY A 148 -1.12 -11.73 -20.44
N LYS A 149 0.05 -11.57 -21.06
CA LYS A 149 0.45 -12.32 -22.25
C LYS A 149 1.50 -13.36 -21.86
N GLN A 150 1.26 -14.61 -22.19
CA GLN A 150 2.21 -15.69 -22.07
C GLN A 150 2.51 -16.21 -23.49
N GLN A 151 3.77 -16.18 -23.90
CA GLN A 151 4.20 -16.51 -25.27
C GLN A 151 3.41 -15.73 -26.35
N GLY A 152 3.13 -14.45 -26.09
CA GLY A 152 2.43 -13.55 -27.02
C GLY A 152 0.90 -13.70 -27.06
N LYS A 153 0.31 -14.68 -26.34
CA LYS A 153 -1.15 -14.91 -26.27
C LYS A 153 -1.72 -14.46 -24.94
N PRO A 154 -2.95 -13.92 -24.90
CA PRO A 154 -3.62 -13.65 -23.63
C PRO A 154 -3.74 -14.93 -22.80
N HIS A 155 -3.40 -14.83 -21.52
CA HIS A 155 -3.52 -15.91 -20.56
C HIS A 155 -3.96 -15.35 -19.20
N GLN A 156 -4.74 -16.13 -18.45
CA GLN A 156 -5.07 -15.83 -17.07
C GLN A 156 -5.28 -17.10 -16.25
N GLU A 157 -5.03 -16.98 -14.96
CA GLU A 157 -5.32 -18.01 -13.96
C GLU A 157 -6.14 -17.37 -12.83
N THR A 158 -7.06 -18.14 -12.26
CA THR A 158 -7.99 -17.65 -11.24
C THR A 158 -7.96 -18.58 -10.04
N PHE A 159 -7.81 -18.00 -8.86
CA PHE A 159 -7.74 -18.70 -7.59
C PHE A 159 -8.83 -18.17 -6.66
N ALA A 160 -9.89 -18.95 -6.48
CA ALA A 160 -10.97 -18.62 -5.55
C ALA A 160 -10.64 -19.19 -4.17
N MET A 161 -10.29 -18.33 -3.23
CA MET A 161 -9.87 -18.71 -1.89
C MET A 161 -10.91 -18.37 -0.84
N LYS A 162 -10.95 -19.16 0.21
CA LYS A 162 -11.74 -18.96 1.43
C LYS A 162 -10.84 -18.59 2.60
N LYS A 163 -11.34 -17.69 3.44
CA LYS A 163 -10.67 -17.40 4.71
C LYS A 163 -10.75 -18.61 5.63
N VAL A 164 -9.62 -18.95 6.25
CA VAL A 164 -9.53 -19.98 7.27
C VAL A 164 -9.04 -19.37 8.58
N ASN A 165 -9.56 -19.87 9.70
CA ASN A 165 -9.24 -19.38 11.05
C ASN A 165 -8.09 -20.19 11.65
#